data_66ca45c874f4399c30e1f34df7ef42fc
#
_entry.id   66ca45c874f4399c30e1f34df7ef42fc
#
_cell.length_a   1.000
_cell.length_b   1.000
_cell.length_c   1.000
_cell.angle_alpha   90.00
_cell.angle_beta   90.00
_cell.angle_gamma   90.00
#
_symmetry.space_group_name_H-M   'P 1'
#
loop_
_entity.id
_entity.type
_entity.pdbx_description
1 polymer ?
#
loop_
_entity_poly.entity_id
_entity_poly.type
_entity_poly.pdbx_seq_one_letter_code
_entity_poly.pdbx_strand_id
1 'polypeptide(L)'
;MKLAVVVAWVGLIAVSVALPESLPAQQGGSKVAYVNTQAILKQTPGYVKAESTFTKELETYRVEVQKLQASLDSAASDFDQKSIMLSPTERAAKRKDLQAQQQKLEQRTQELQQRAATRERELLDPIQSKVNSVIEGVRAAGNYAMIFDVSAPNNGIVTADKSIDLTQKVIQQLKAGS
;
A
#
# COMPACT_ATOMS: atom_id res chain seq x y z
N MET A 1 -98.58 16.18 -41.08
CA MET A 1 -97.50 15.88 -42.07
C MET A 1 -96.24 16.59 -41.73
N LYS A 2 -95.18 15.89 -41.71
CA LYS A 2 -93.72 16.13 -41.67
C LYS A 2 -93.04 15.47 -40.46
N LEU A 3 -92.46 14.31 -40.75
CA LEU A 3 -91.49 13.58 -39.89
C LEU A 3 -90.22 14.42 -39.69
N ALA A 4 -89.71 14.46 -38.47
CA ALA A 4 -88.40 14.92 -38.18
C ALA A 4 -87.58 13.73 -37.61
N VAL A 5 -86.62 13.32 -38.38
CA VAL A 5 -85.70 12.25 -38.03
C VAL A 5 -84.64 12.84 -37.10
N VAL A 6 -84.55 12.30 -35.89
CA VAL A 6 -83.47 12.63 -34.94
C VAL A 6 -82.37 11.61 -35.14
N VAL A 7 -81.25 12.03 -35.69
CA VAL A 7 -80.01 11.22 -35.79
C VAL A 7 -79.23 11.39 -34.50
N ALA A 8 -79.18 10.30 -33.74
CA ALA A 8 -78.33 10.23 -32.54
C ALA A 8 -76.83 9.96 -32.91
N TRP A 9 -75.99 10.92 -32.62
CA TRP A 9 -74.54 10.74 -32.73
C TRP A 9 -74.02 10.02 -31.47
N VAL A 10 -73.58 8.78 -31.64
CA VAL A 10 -72.83 8.03 -30.60
C VAL A 10 -71.40 8.42 -30.74
N GLY A 11 -70.93 9.25 -29.82
CA GLY A 11 -69.48 9.61 -29.70
C GLY A 11 -68.66 8.45 -29.14
N LEU A 12 -67.83 7.88 -29.98
CA LEU A 12 -66.84 6.86 -29.60
C LEU A 12 -65.68 7.54 -28.88
N ILE A 13 -65.64 7.48 -27.55
CA ILE A 13 -64.47 7.95 -26.75
C ILE A 13 -63.36 6.87 -26.83
N ALA A 14 -62.36 7.09 -27.65
CA ALA A 14 -61.15 6.28 -27.69
C ALA A 14 -60.32 6.62 -26.47
N VAL A 15 -60.34 5.78 -25.45
CA VAL A 15 -59.38 5.84 -24.32
C VAL A 15 -58.04 5.34 -24.82
N SER A 16 -57.12 6.26 -25.11
CA SER A 16 -55.70 5.95 -25.37
C SER A 16 -55.06 5.55 -24.07
N VAL A 17 -54.90 4.23 -23.85
CA VAL A 17 -54.03 3.70 -22.78
C VAL A 17 -52.62 3.96 -23.20
N ALA A 18 -52.01 5.02 -22.64
CA ALA A 18 -50.57 5.24 -22.72
C ALA A 18 -49.88 4.14 -21.92
N LEU A 19 -49.31 3.14 -22.60
CA LEU A 19 -48.41 2.18 -22.02
C LEU A 19 -47.19 2.97 -21.55
N PRO A 20 -46.73 2.81 -20.28
CA PRO A 20 -45.48 3.41 -19.86
C PRO A 20 -44.34 2.80 -20.70
N GLU A 21 -43.72 3.63 -21.54
CA GLU A 21 -42.45 3.25 -22.15
C GLU A 21 -41.48 2.87 -21.02
N SER A 22 -41.21 1.57 -20.90
CA SER A 22 -40.15 1.08 -20.03
C SER A 22 -38.84 1.70 -20.53
N LEU A 23 -38.40 2.76 -19.84
CA LEU A 23 -37.05 3.30 -20.01
C LEU A 23 -36.10 2.10 -19.91
N PRO A 24 -35.23 1.88 -20.89
CA PRO A 24 -34.20 0.84 -20.75
C PRO A 24 -33.39 1.18 -19.49
N ALA A 25 -33.54 0.35 -18.48
CA ALA A 25 -32.66 0.42 -17.32
C ALA A 25 -31.23 0.35 -17.88
N GLN A 26 -30.55 1.47 -17.80
CA GLN A 26 -29.15 1.57 -18.20
C GLN A 26 -28.35 0.67 -17.25
N GLN A 27 -28.27 -0.62 -17.58
CA GLN A 27 -27.42 -1.60 -16.90
C GLN A 27 -25.95 -1.30 -17.23
N GLY A 28 -25.54 -0.10 -16.92
CA GLY A 28 -24.14 0.25 -16.81
C GLY A 28 -23.59 -0.29 -15.51
N GLY A 29 -23.44 -1.62 -15.39
CA GLY A 29 -22.76 -2.23 -14.27
C GLY A 29 -21.40 -1.54 -14.09
N SER A 30 -21.10 -1.09 -12.86
CA SER A 30 -19.83 -0.44 -12.55
C SER A 30 -18.69 -1.38 -12.94
N LYS A 31 -17.89 -0.98 -13.93
CA LYS A 31 -16.76 -1.77 -14.42
C LYS A 31 -15.69 -1.82 -13.34
N VAL A 32 -15.31 -3.02 -12.90
CA VAL A 32 -14.25 -3.25 -11.92
C VAL A 32 -13.09 -3.99 -12.54
N ALA A 33 -11.91 -3.87 -11.95
CA ALA A 33 -10.71 -4.57 -12.35
C ALA A 33 -9.84 -4.86 -11.13
N TYR A 34 -8.74 -5.59 -11.34
CA TYR A 34 -7.75 -5.78 -10.31
C TYR A 34 -6.32 -5.67 -10.88
N VAL A 35 -5.38 -5.45 -9.97
CA VAL A 35 -3.95 -5.44 -10.23
C VAL A 35 -3.22 -6.21 -9.13
N ASN A 36 -2.01 -6.67 -9.42
CA ASN A 36 -1.06 -7.14 -8.42
C ASN A 36 0.05 -6.09 -8.25
N THR A 37 -0.09 -5.22 -7.25
CA THR A 37 0.86 -4.11 -7.04
C THR A 37 2.25 -4.61 -6.70
N GLN A 38 2.39 -5.74 -6.01
CA GLN A 38 3.70 -6.33 -5.73
C GLN A 38 4.41 -6.77 -7.01
N ALA A 39 3.69 -7.39 -7.95
CA ALA A 39 4.25 -7.75 -9.25
C ALA A 39 4.61 -6.53 -10.11
N ILE A 40 3.79 -5.47 -10.03
CA ILE A 40 4.06 -4.19 -10.70
C ILE A 40 5.33 -3.55 -10.14
N LEU A 41 5.45 -3.41 -8.82
CA LEU A 41 6.61 -2.81 -8.16
C LEU A 41 7.90 -3.51 -8.56
N LYS A 42 7.95 -4.85 -8.50
CA LYS A 42 9.14 -5.63 -8.90
C LYS A 42 9.59 -5.39 -10.34
N GLN A 43 8.69 -4.99 -11.23
CA GLN A 43 8.99 -4.68 -12.62
C GLN A 43 9.09 -3.18 -12.91
N THR A 44 8.87 -2.32 -11.90
CA THR A 44 8.99 -0.87 -12.04
C THR A 44 10.47 -0.48 -12.12
N PRO A 45 10.88 0.34 -13.11
CA PRO A 45 12.24 0.82 -13.20
C PRO A 45 12.69 1.53 -11.92
N GLY A 46 13.87 1.17 -11.44
CA GLY A 46 14.46 1.72 -10.21
C GLY A 46 14.09 0.99 -8.92
N TYR A 47 12.99 0.21 -8.88
CA TYR A 47 12.55 -0.47 -7.65
C TYR A 47 13.60 -1.44 -7.10
N VAL A 48 14.12 -2.33 -7.93
CA VAL A 48 15.13 -3.32 -7.51
C VAL A 48 16.39 -2.64 -6.97
N LYS A 49 16.78 -1.51 -7.56
CA LYS A 49 17.93 -0.73 -7.08
C LYS A 49 17.63 -0.09 -5.71
N ALA A 50 16.45 0.51 -5.56
CA ALA A 50 16.02 1.13 -4.30
C ALA A 50 15.94 0.09 -3.17
N GLU A 51 15.31 -1.05 -3.42
CA GLU A 51 15.19 -2.17 -2.50
C GLU A 51 16.57 -2.72 -2.08
N SER A 52 17.47 -2.94 -3.07
CA SER A 52 18.84 -3.39 -2.79
C SER A 52 19.63 -2.37 -1.96
N THR A 53 19.48 -1.07 -2.25
CA THR A 53 20.12 -0.02 -1.47
C THR A 53 19.62 -0.02 -0.04
N PHE A 54 18.31 -0.06 0.15
CA PHE A 54 17.69 -0.09 1.46
C PHE A 54 18.12 -1.31 2.28
N THR A 55 18.10 -2.50 1.67
CA THR A 55 18.54 -3.75 2.33
C THR A 55 19.99 -3.67 2.81
N LYS A 56 20.89 -3.10 2.01
CA LYS A 56 22.30 -2.91 2.40
C LYS A 56 22.47 -1.92 3.57
N GLU A 57 21.69 -0.85 3.55
CA GLU A 57 21.71 0.13 4.65
C GLU A 57 21.17 -0.49 5.94
N LEU A 58 20.07 -1.27 5.87
CA LEU A 58 19.54 -2.00 7.02
C LEU A 58 20.54 -2.99 7.62
N GLU A 59 21.27 -3.71 6.76
CA GLU A 59 22.32 -4.62 7.25
C GLU A 59 23.44 -3.86 7.97
N THR A 60 23.84 -2.70 7.45
CA THR A 60 24.80 -1.83 8.13
C THR A 60 24.30 -1.40 9.52
N TYR A 61 23.02 -1.01 9.64
CA TYR A 61 22.42 -0.64 10.93
C TYR A 61 22.37 -1.82 11.90
N ARG A 62 22.01 -3.00 11.40
CA ARG A 62 22.00 -4.23 12.19
C ARG A 62 23.38 -4.55 12.76
N VAL A 63 24.42 -4.52 11.91
CA VAL A 63 25.80 -4.76 12.32
C VAL A 63 26.28 -3.74 13.36
N GLU A 64 25.88 -2.47 13.23
CA GLU A 64 26.21 -1.43 14.21
C GLU A 64 25.61 -1.75 15.59
N VAL A 65 24.31 -2.08 15.64
CA VAL A 65 23.63 -2.45 16.90
C VAL A 65 24.26 -3.69 17.52
N GLN A 66 24.56 -4.71 16.71
CA GLN A 66 25.23 -5.93 17.18
C GLN A 66 26.60 -5.65 17.80
N LYS A 67 27.38 -4.74 17.21
CA LYS A 67 28.69 -4.34 17.77
C LYS A 67 28.53 -3.61 19.10
N LEU A 68 27.57 -2.73 19.23
CA LEU A 68 27.30 -2.04 20.49
C LEU A 68 26.83 -3.01 21.58
N GLN A 69 25.97 -3.95 21.25
CA GLN A 69 25.50 -5.00 22.14
C GLN A 69 26.68 -5.88 22.60
N ALA A 70 27.49 -6.39 21.67
CA ALA A 70 28.64 -7.22 21.98
C ALA A 70 29.67 -6.50 22.88
N SER A 71 29.86 -5.19 22.66
CA SER A 71 30.74 -4.37 23.52
C SER A 71 30.18 -4.25 24.93
N LEU A 72 28.89 -4.04 25.09
CA LEU A 72 28.21 -3.98 26.38
C LEU A 72 28.31 -5.33 27.12
N ASP A 73 28.00 -6.43 26.42
CA ASP A 73 28.07 -7.78 26.99
C ASP A 73 29.47 -8.13 27.46
N SER A 74 30.49 -7.79 26.67
CA SER A 74 31.90 -7.98 27.04
C SER A 74 32.28 -7.15 28.28
N ALA A 75 31.87 -5.89 28.30
CA ALA A 75 32.16 -5.00 29.44
C ALA A 75 31.44 -5.45 30.73
N ALA A 76 30.21 -5.96 30.61
CA ALA A 76 29.44 -6.52 31.72
C ALA A 76 30.12 -7.80 32.26
N SER A 77 30.51 -8.72 31.38
CA SER A 77 31.22 -9.95 31.76
C SER A 77 32.54 -9.66 32.46
N ASP A 78 33.33 -8.72 31.92
CA ASP A 78 34.58 -8.25 32.53
C ASP A 78 34.36 -7.67 33.94
N PHE A 79 33.27 -6.89 34.10
CA PHE A 79 32.92 -6.33 35.40
C PHE A 79 32.54 -7.42 36.40
N ASP A 80 31.71 -8.39 36.00
CA ASP A 80 31.31 -9.50 36.87
C ASP A 80 32.49 -10.32 37.36
N GLN A 81 33.45 -10.61 36.47
CA GLN A 81 34.66 -11.39 36.82
C GLN A 81 35.62 -10.63 37.72
N LYS A 82 35.75 -9.31 37.55
CA LYS A 82 36.78 -8.50 38.22
C LYS A 82 36.25 -7.69 39.40
N SER A 83 34.91 -7.61 39.58
CA SER A 83 34.25 -6.70 40.53
C SER A 83 34.69 -6.90 41.99
N ILE A 84 35.00 -8.14 42.38
CA ILE A 84 35.49 -8.48 43.75
C ILE A 84 36.89 -7.94 44.03
N MET A 85 37.68 -7.70 42.98
CA MET A 85 39.05 -7.17 43.10
C MET A 85 39.14 -5.64 43.02
N LEU A 86 38.03 -4.99 42.64
CA LEU A 86 37.93 -3.54 42.47
C LEU A 86 37.65 -2.86 43.83
N SER A 87 38.23 -1.67 44.01
CA SER A 87 37.83 -0.76 45.09
C SER A 87 36.36 -0.33 44.96
N PRO A 88 35.72 0.13 46.04
CA PRO A 88 34.35 0.65 45.97
C PRO A 88 34.18 1.76 44.93
N THR A 89 35.12 2.66 44.78
CA THR A 89 35.11 3.77 43.85
C THR A 89 35.20 3.30 42.39
N GLU A 90 36.11 2.38 42.10
CA GLU A 90 36.27 1.80 40.76
C GLU A 90 35.02 1.01 40.35
N ARG A 91 34.44 0.27 41.28
CA ARG A 91 33.21 -0.48 41.08
C ARG A 91 32.02 0.44 40.74
N ALA A 92 31.91 1.56 41.46
CA ALA A 92 30.89 2.58 41.19
C ALA A 92 31.08 3.24 39.78
N ALA A 93 32.35 3.55 39.43
CA ALA A 93 32.69 4.09 38.12
C ALA A 93 32.36 3.11 36.98
N LYS A 94 32.68 1.83 37.13
CA LYS A 94 32.37 0.79 36.16
C LYS A 94 30.87 0.57 35.97
N ARG A 95 30.06 0.58 37.05
CA ARG A 95 28.58 0.51 36.95
C ARG A 95 28.02 1.70 36.18
N LYS A 96 28.53 2.90 36.44
CA LYS A 96 28.10 4.11 35.72
C LYS A 96 28.46 4.02 34.22
N ASP A 97 29.63 3.47 33.87
CA ASP A 97 30.06 3.25 32.49
C ASP A 97 29.15 2.23 31.78
N LEU A 98 28.85 1.10 32.41
CA LEU A 98 27.91 0.10 31.87
C LEU A 98 26.51 0.71 31.64
N GLN A 99 26.02 1.50 32.58
CA GLN A 99 24.74 2.19 32.43
C GLN A 99 24.77 3.19 31.26
N ALA A 100 25.85 3.92 31.08
CA ALA A 100 26.03 4.85 29.96
C ALA A 100 26.09 4.10 28.60
N GLN A 101 26.77 2.94 28.56
CA GLN A 101 26.82 2.10 27.36
C GLN A 101 25.45 1.54 27.01
N GLN A 102 24.68 1.09 28.00
CA GLN A 102 23.29 0.64 27.79
C GLN A 102 22.40 1.76 27.24
N GLN A 103 22.44 2.96 27.84
CA GLN A 103 21.69 4.11 27.35
C GLN A 103 22.09 4.48 25.90
N LYS A 104 23.40 4.42 25.61
CA LYS A 104 23.90 4.66 24.25
C LYS A 104 23.39 3.63 23.25
N LEU A 105 23.34 2.35 23.62
CA LEU A 105 22.76 1.29 22.78
C LEU A 105 21.28 1.54 22.49
N GLU A 106 20.50 1.85 23.54
CA GLU A 106 19.07 2.15 23.42
C GLU A 106 18.79 3.35 22.50
N GLN A 107 19.51 4.46 22.76
CA GLN A 107 19.38 5.68 21.93
C GLN A 107 19.76 5.39 20.47
N ARG A 108 20.90 4.69 20.26
CA ARG A 108 21.35 4.40 18.90
C ARG A 108 20.41 3.47 18.15
N THR A 109 19.83 2.50 18.84
CA THR A 109 18.82 1.60 18.25
C THR A 109 17.59 2.39 17.80
N GLN A 110 17.09 3.32 18.64
CA GLN A 110 15.96 4.17 18.27
C GLN A 110 16.28 5.11 17.09
N GLU A 111 17.45 5.73 17.10
CA GLU A 111 17.91 6.57 15.97
C GLU A 111 17.97 5.78 14.66
N LEU A 112 18.55 4.56 14.70
CA LEU A 112 18.67 3.73 13.50
C LEU A 112 17.32 3.23 13.00
N GLN A 113 16.37 2.94 13.90
CA GLN A 113 14.98 2.60 13.53
C GLN A 113 14.30 3.77 12.83
N GLN A 114 14.40 4.98 13.37
CA GLN A 114 13.86 6.18 12.76
C GLN A 114 14.50 6.48 11.39
N ARG A 115 15.83 6.31 11.32
CA ARG A 115 16.59 6.49 10.08
C ARG A 115 16.17 5.47 9.02
N ALA A 116 15.97 4.20 9.41
CA ALA A 116 15.47 3.17 8.51
C ALA A 116 14.09 3.51 7.95
N ALA A 117 13.14 3.91 8.81
CA ALA A 117 11.80 4.30 8.39
C ALA A 117 11.77 5.53 7.47
N THR A 118 12.68 6.49 7.70
CA THR A 118 12.82 7.66 6.82
C THR A 118 13.42 7.26 5.48
N ARG A 119 14.45 6.42 5.52
CA ARG A 119 15.14 5.98 4.31
C ARG A 119 14.29 5.09 3.42
N GLU A 120 13.48 4.23 4.01
CA GLU A 120 12.47 3.45 3.28
C GLU A 120 11.54 4.37 2.48
N ARG A 121 10.97 5.37 3.13
CA ARG A 121 10.10 6.35 2.47
C ARG A 121 10.83 7.11 1.36
N GLU A 122 12.02 7.64 1.62
CA GLU A 122 12.80 8.36 0.61
C GLU A 122 13.05 7.54 -0.66
N LEU A 123 13.32 6.24 -0.51
CA LEU A 123 13.66 5.36 -1.62
C LEU A 123 12.43 4.79 -2.33
N LEU A 124 11.37 4.45 -1.59
CA LEU A 124 10.24 3.70 -2.12
C LEU A 124 9.00 4.55 -2.39
N ASP A 125 8.73 5.63 -1.62
CA ASP A 125 7.56 6.47 -1.84
C ASP A 125 7.49 7.10 -3.24
N PRO A 126 8.59 7.59 -3.84
CA PRO A 126 8.54 8.11 -5.21
C PRO A 126 8.14 7.05 -6.23
N ILE A 127 8.58 5.82 -6.04
CA ILE A 127 8.26 4.69 -6.92
C ILE A 127 6.80 4.28 -6.73
N GLN A 128 6.35 4.16 -5.48
CA GLN A 128 4.96 3.87 -5.14
C GLN A 128 4.01 4.92 -5.71
N SER A 129 4.36 6.21 -5.57
CA SER A 129 3.58 7.32 -6.10
C SER A 129 3.47 7.26 -7.63
N LYS A 130 4.56 6.93 -8.34
CA LYS A 130 4.56 6.72 -9.79
C LYS A 130 3.63 5.56 -10.18
N VAL A 131 3.70 4.43 -9.47
CA VAL A 131 2.83 3.27 -9.69
C VAL A 131 1.36 3.65 -9.50
N ASN A 132 1.04 4.30 -8.38
CA ASN A 132 -0.33 4.72 -8.07
C ASN A 132 -0.88 5.69 -9.13
N SER A 133 -0.07 6.63 -9.62
CA SER A 133 -0.47 7.57 -10.67
C SER A 133 -0.79 6.85 -11.98
N VAL A 134 -0.01 5.83 -12.35
CA VAL A 134 -0.26 5.04 -13.56
C VAL A 134 -1.50 4.16 -13.39
N ILE A 135 -1.71 3.55 -12.22
CA ILE A 135 -2.93 2.78 -11.93
C ILE A 135 -4.16 3.68 -12.05
N GLU A 136 -4.12 4.90 -11.50
CA GLU A 136 -5.22 5.86 -11.60
C GLU A 136 -5.46 6.29 -13.06
N GLY A 137 -4.42 6.52 -13.84
CA GLY A 137 -4.52 6.79 -15.28
C GLY A 137 -5.21 5.64 -16.04
N VAL A 138 -4.83 4.39 -15.74
CA VAL A 138 -5.45 3.20 -16.32
C VAL A 138 -6.92 3.08 -15.90
N ARG A 139 -7.23 3.38 -14.63
CA ARG A 139 -8.58 3.41 -14.09
C ARG A 139 -9.47 4.38 -14.88
N ALA A 140 -8.99 5.63 -14.99
CA ALA A 140 -9.74 6.69 -15.67
C ALA A 140 -9.92 6.40 -17.16
N ALA A 141 -8.85 6.02 -17.87
CA ALA A 141 -8.89 5.71 -19.30
C ALA A 141 -9.78 4.50 -19.63
N GLY A 142 -9.91 3.56 -18.70
CA GLY A 142 -10.75 2.36 -18.87
C GLY A 142 -12.18 2.52 -18.34
N ASN A 143 -12.54 3.68 -17.79
CA ASN A 143 -13.82 3.93 -17.10
C ASN A 143 -14.12 2.87 -16.01
N TYR A 144 -13.09 2.44 -15.28
CA TYR A 144 -13.28 1.56 -14.14
C TYR A 144 -13.75 2.36 -12.93
N ALA A 145 -14.81 1.88 -12.26
CA ALA A 145 -15.27 2.49 -11.01
C ALA A 145 -14.24 2.31 -9.89
N MET A 146 -13.59 1.12 -9.84
CA MET A 146 -12.53 0.80 -8.89
C MET A 146 -11.59 -0.27 -9.43
N ILE A 147 -10.37 -0.28 -8.90
CA ILE A 147 -9.35 -1.30 -9.14
C ILE A 147 -8.94 -1.86 -7.79
N PHE A 148 -8.98 -3.17 -7.64
CA PHE A 148 -8.58 -3.89 -6.43
C PHE A 148 -7.11 -4.30 -6.51
N ASP A 149 -6.41 -4.28 -5.38
CA ASP A 149 -5.08 -4.87 -5.28
C ASP A 149 -5.16 -6.29 -4.72
N VAL A 150 -4.88 -7.29 -5.56
CA VAL A 150 -4.88 -8.70 -5.15
C VAL A 150 -3.63 -9.13 -4.40
N SER A 151 -2.59 -8.29 -4.34
CA SER A 151 -1.38 -8.55 -3.56
C SER A 151 -1.48 -8.11 -2.11
N ALA A 152 -2.48 -7.28 -1.76
CA ALA A 152 -2.70 -6.84 -0.40
C ALA A 152 -3.12 -8.01 0.50
N PRO A 153 -2.55 -8.17 1.70
CA PRO A 153 -3.00 -9.18 2.63
C PRO A 153 -4.47 -8.91 3.00
N ASN A 154 -5.27 -9.97 3.06
CA ASN A 154 -6.70 -9.90 3.41
C ASN A 154 -7.57 -9.06 2.44
N ASN A 155 -7.24 -9.07 1.15
CA ASN A 155 -8.00 -8.34 0.13
C ASN A 155 -9.44 -8.87 -0.09
N GLY A 156 -9.78 -10.04 0.44
CA GLY A 156 -11.11 -10.65 0.36
C GLY A 156 -11.48 -11.22 -1.02
N ILE A 157 -10.60 -11.14 -2.02
CA ILE A 157 -10.85 -11.67 -3.36
C ILE A 157 -10.46 -13.15 -3.40
N VAL A 158 -11.46 -14.02 -3.51
CA VAL A 158 -11.25 -15.47 -3.58
C VAL A 158 -10.93 -15.93 -5.01
N THR A 159 -11.61 -15.32 -6.00
CA THR A 159 -11.41 -15.62 -7.43
C THR A 159 -11.79 -14.42 -8.27
N ALA A 160 -11.15 -14.25 -9.41
CA ALA A 160 -11.47 -13.20 -10.37
C ALA A 160 -11.14 -13.67 -11.79
N ASP A 161 -11.86 -13.14 -12.78
CA ASP A 161 -11.60 -13.43 -14.18
C ASP A 161 -10.29 -12.74 -14.63
N LYS A 162 -9.46 -13.47 -15.38
CA LYS A 162 -8.19 -12.94 -15.91
C LYS A 162 -8.38 -11.80 -16.91
N SER A 163 -9.53 -11.68 -17.53
CA SER A 163 -9.82 -10.61 -18.49
C SER A 163 -9.90 -9.23 -17.85
N ILE A 164 -10.12 -9.16 -16.53
CA ILE A 164 -10.14 -7.90 -15.76
C ILE A 164 -8.82 -7.64 -15.00
N ASP A 165 -7.76 -8.45 -15.26
CA ASP A 165 -6.42 -8.23 -14.74
C ASP A 165 -5.71 -7.13 -15.55
N LEU A 166 -5.41 -6.02 -14.90
CA LEU A 166 -4.70 -4.89 -15.51
C LEU A 166 -3.21 -4.82 -15.17
N THR A 167 -2.68 -5.82 -14.46
CA THR A 167 -1.29 -5.84 -13.99
C THR A 167 -0.30 -5.60 -15.13
N GLN A 168 -0.41 -6.34 -16.23
CA GLN A 168 0.50 -6.20 -17.36
C GLN A 168 0.34 -4.87 -18.09
N LYS A 169 -0.87 -4.34 -18.18
CA LYS A 169 -1.15 -3.04 -18.77
C LYS A 169 -0.45 -1.92 -18.00
N VAL A 170 -0.53 -1.95 -16.67
CA VAL A 170 0.16 -0.98 -15.79
C VAL A 170 1.68 -1.09 -15.96
N ILE A 171 2.24 -2.31 -15.96
CA ILE A 171 3.68 -2.53 -16.14
C ILE A 171 4.16 -1.95 -17.50
N GLN A 172 3.42 -2.18 -18.57
CA GLN A 172 3.77 -1.64 -19.90
C GLN A 172 3.78 -0.11 -19.89
N GLN A 173 2.79 0.54 -19.25
CA GLN A 173 2.75 2.00 -19.17
C GLN A 173 3.89 2.58 -18.33
N LEU A 174 4.24 1.92 -17.21
CA LEU A 174 5.38 2.31 -16.38
C LEU A 174 6.70 2.25 -17.14
N LYS A 175 6.90 1.24 -18.00
CA LYS A 175 8.09 1.09 -18.85
C LYS A 175 8.13 2.09 -20.00
N ALA A 176 6.98 2.44 -20.56
CA ALA A 176 6.90 3.41 -21.66
C ALA A 176 7.11 4.87 -21.20
N GLY A 177 6.81 5.18 -19.95
CA GLY A 177 6.98 6.52 -19.36
C GLY A 177 8.27 6.70 -18.53
N SER A 178 9.28 5.82 -18.75
CA SER A 178 10.56 5.84 -18.00
C SER A 178 11.70 6.38 -18.85
#